data_c968bfa069fe3944c3c1de4069ed242b
#
_entry.id   c968bfa069fe3944c3c1de4069ed242b
#
_cell.length_a   1.000
_cell.length_b   1.000
_cell.length_c   1.000
_cell.angle_alpha   90.00
_cell.angle_beta   90.00
_cell.angle_gamma   90.00
#
_symmetry.space_group_name_H-M   'P 1'
#
loop_
_entity.id
_entity.type
_entity.pdbx_description
1 polymer ?
#
loop_
_entity_poly.entity_id
_entity_poly.type
_entity_poly.pdbx_seq_one_letter_code
_entity_poly.pdbx_strand_id
1 'polypeptide(L)'
;GNIVMKVHNPAAGEEQIRALDERNAFVMHTLLNGVIREGTGRRAYMALKRPDMGGKTGTSNNSYDAWFAGYAGRLAAVGWMGFDQMKPLGNRETGGGLVLPIWVEYMKDVLVDEPPYKRIQPSSVVLINGNYYYADSIDQSVRDVPLNGKVGEKNLDRDILRDQIF
;
A
#
# COMPACT_ATOMS: atom_id res chain seq x y z
N GLY A 1 -26.84 -21.83 9.51
CA GLY A 1 -25.39 -21.75 9.53
C GLY A 1 -24.93 -21.01 10.76
N ASN A 2 -23.89 -21.49 11.44
CA ASN A 2 -23.35 -20.83 12.63
C ASN A 2 -22.52 -19.61 12.19
N ILE A 3 -22.72 -18.47 12.84
CA ILE A 3 -21.86 -17.31 12.63
C ILE A 3 -20.50 -17.61 13.26
N VAL A 4 -19.48 -17.77 12.44
CA VAL A 4 -18.11 -18.10 12.90
C VAL A 4 -17.36 -16.85 13.35
N MET A 5 -17.70 -15.68 12.79
CA MET A 5 -17.10 -14.41 13.16
C MET A 5 -18.15 -13.29 13.02
N LYS A 6 -18.23 -12.45 14.05
CA LYS A 6 -19.03 -11.23 14.00
C LYS A 6 -18.06 -10.03 13.93
N VAL A 7 -18.08 -9.31 12.84
CA VAL A 7 -17.34 -8.04 12.74
C VAL A 7 -18.11 -7.00 13.53
N HIS A 8 -17.47 -6.38 14.51
CA HIS A 8 -18.02 -5.23 15.21
C HIS A 8 -17.94 -4.03 14.26
N ASN A 9 -19.09 -3.53 13.86
CA ASN A 9 -19.19 -2.26 13.15
C ASN A 9 -19.62 -1.22 14.19
N PRO A 10 -18.75 -0.28 14.61
CA PRO A 10 -19.10 0.68 15.64
C PRO A 10 -20.33 1.47 15.20
N ALA A 11 -21.29 1.63 16.12
CA ALA A 11 -22.46 2.46 15.88
C ALA A 11 -22.06 3.92 15.70
N ALA A 12 -22.91 4.71 15.06
CA ALA A 12 -22.68 6.14 14.92
C ALA A 12 -22.60 6.78 16.33
N GLY A 13 -21.41 7.32 16.68
CA GLY A 13 -21.14 7.90 17.99
C GLY A 13 -20.26 7.05 18.91
N GLU A 14 -19.96 5.79 18.57
CA GLU A 14 -18.94 5.02 19.28
C GLU A 14 -17.54 5.46 18.85
N GLU A 15 -16.62 5.53 19.83
CA GLU A 15 -15.23 5.86 19.57
C GLU A 15 -14.57 4.78 18.70
N GLN A 16 -14.08 5.16 17.53
CA GLN A 16 -13.38 4.22 16.66
C GLN A 16 -11.99 3.94 17.23
N ILE A 17 -11.72 2.69 17.52
CA ILE A 17 -10.39 2.25 17.97
C ILE A 17 -9.43 2.39 16.80
N ARG A 18 -8.42 3.24 16.95
CA ARG A 18 -7.36 3.39 15.97
C ARG A 18 -6.43 2.18 16.03
N ALA A 19 -6.41 1.38 14.96
CA ALA A 19 -5.57 0.17 14.87
C ALA A 19 -4.10 0.47 14.55
N LEU A 20 -3.81 1.59 13.86
CA LEU A 20 -2.45 1.99 13.45
C LEU A 20 -2.22 3.45 13.78
N ASP A 21 -0.96 3.79 14.11
CA ASP A 21 -0.50 5.16 14.23
C ASP A 21 -0.72 5.90 12.90
N GLU A 22 -1.07 7.19 12.98
CA GLU A 22 -1.40 8.02 11.81
C GLU A 22 -0.23 8.15 10.84
N ARG A 23 0.99 8.31 11.35
CA ARG A 23 2.22 8.42 10.57
C ARG A 23 2.49 7.13 9.80
N ASN A 24 2.34 6.00 10.52
CA ASN A 24 2.53 4.66 9.93
C ASN A 24 1.50 4.43 8.82
N ALA A 25 0.22 4.69 9.08
CA ALA A 25 -0.85 4.54 8.10
C ALA A 25 -0.61 5.42 6.85
N PHE A 26 -0.10 6.65 7.03
CA PHE A 26 0.21 7.54 5.93
C PHE A 26 1.39 7.02 5.10
N VAL A 27 2.52 6.68 5.74
CA VAL A 27 3.71 6.18 5.04
C VAL A 27 3.40 4.86 4.33
N MET A 28 2.73 3.92 4.98
CA MET A 28 2.31 2.66 4.34
C MET A 28 1.38 2.90 3.14
N HIS A 29 0.46 3.86 3.24
CA HIS A 29 -0.36 4.22 2.09
C HIS A 29 0.50 4.70 0.91
N THR A 30 1.49 5.54 1.14
CA THR A 30 2.36 6.05 0.05
C THR A 30 3.13 4.92 -0.62
N LEU A 31 3.64 3.95 0.16
CA LEU A 31 4.31 2.77 -0.38
C LEU A 31 3.37 1.90 -1.21
N LEU A 32 2.18 1.60 -0.70
CA LEU A 32 1.18 0.79 -1.40
C LEU A 32 0.60 1.52 -2.63
N ASN A 33 0.50 2.85 -2.58
CA ASN A 33 0.13 3.67 -3.73
C ASN A 33 1.22 3.64 -4.81
N GLY A 34 2.51 3.65 -4.43
CA GLY A 34 3.64 3.46 -5.34
C GLY A 34 3.54 2.14 -6.12
N VAL A 35 3.17 1.03 -5.45
CA VAL A 35 2.94 -0.26 -6.11
C VAL A 35 1.83 -0.16 -7.17
N ILE A 36 0.77 0.59 -6.87
CA ILE A 36 -0.36 0.79 -7.80
C ILE A 36 0.04 1.71 -8.96
N ARG A 37 0.84 2.75 -8.72
CA ARG A 37 1.20 3.71 -9.77
C ARG A 37 2.29 3.20 -10.71
N GLU A 38 3.31 2.57 -10.15
CA GLU A 38 4.57 2.28 -10.85
C GLU A 38 4.98 0.81 -10.79
N GLY A 39 4.36 0.03 -9.89
CA GLY A 39 4.71 -1.36 -9.65
C GLY A 39 3.75 -2.37 -10.28
N THR A 40 3.67 -3.54 -9.63
CA THR A 40 2.89 -4.69 -10.11
C THR A 40 1.38 -4.47 -10.15
N GLY A 41 0.88 -3.44 -9.47
CA GLY A 41 -0.53 -3.04 -9.45
C GLY A 41 -0.93 -2.00 -10.51
N ARG A 42 -0.03 -1.58 -11.40
CA ARG A 42 -0.25 -0.47 -12.35
C ARG A 42 -1.51 -0.62 -13.21
N ARG A 43 -1.91 -1.85 -13.54
CA ARG A 43 -3.15 -2.09 -14.30
C ARG A 43 -4.39 -1.56 -13.58
N ALA A 44 -4.44 -1.63 -12.23
CA ALA A 44 -5.54 -1.04 -11.47
C ALA A 44 -5.59 0.50 -11.62
N TYR A 45 -4.42 1.17 -11.55
CA TYR A 45 -4.37 2.62 -11.75
C TYR A 45 -4.85 3.04 -13.13
N MET A 46 -4.41 2.33 -14.17
CA MET A 46 -4.82 2.64 -15.56
C MET A 46 -6.33 2.44 -15.78
N ALA A 47 -6.93 1.46 -15.10
CA ALA A 47 -8.34 1.15 -15.24
C ALA A 47 -9.26 2.08 -14.42
N LEU A 48 -8.90 2.35 -13.16
CA LEU A 48 -9.75 3.09 -12.22
C LEU A 48 -9.39 4.59 -12.12
N LYS A 49 -8.15 4.96 -12.46
CA LYS A 49 -7.62 6.34 -12.44
C LYS A 49 -7.86 7.08 -11.12
N ARG A 50 -7.81 6.37 -10.01
CA ARG A 50 -8.05 6.92 -8.68
C ARG A 50 -6.72 7.16 -7.94
N PRO A 51 -6.52 8.33 -7.33
CA PRO A 51 -5.27 8.66 -6.62
C PRO A 51 -5.17 8.02 -5.23
N ASP A 52 -6.29 7.59 -4.66
CA ASP A 52 -6.44 7.11 -3.28
C ASP A 52 -6.32 5.59 -3.14
N MET A 53 -5.90 4.91 -4.19
CA MET A 53 -5.68 3.47 -4.18
C MET A 53 -4.35 3.09 -3.55
N GLY A 54 -4.37 1.95 -2.86
CA GLY A 54 -3.18 1.23 -2.44
C GLY A 54 -3.40 -0.27 -2.57
N GLY A 55 -2.34 -1.03 -2.74
CA GLY A 55 -2.49 -2.48 -2.83
C GLY A 55 -1.19 -3.20 -3.14
N LYS A 56 -1.25 -4.53 -3.01
CA LYS A 56 -0.10 -5.42 -3.26
C LYS A 56 -0.56 -6.73 -3.86
N THR A 57 0.18 -7.18 -4.88
CA THR A 57 0.06 -8.51 -5.46
C THR A 57 0.79 -9.52 -4.58
N GLY A 58 0.28 -10.74 -4.49
CA GLY A 58 0.97 -11.90 -3.91
C GLY A 58 0.97 -13.05 -4.90
N THR A 59 2.05 -13.80 -4.94
CA THR A 59 2.16 -15.04 -5.70
C THR A 59 3.04 -15.98 -4.90
N SER A 60 2.52 -17.16 -4.57
CA SER A 60 3.31 -18.18 -3.90
C SER A 60 4.33 -18.82 -4.86
N ASN A 61 5.32 -19.52 -4.30
CA ASN A 61 6.28 -20.28 -5.10
C ASN A 61 5.54 -21.21 -6.04
N ASN A 62 6.07 -21.38 -7.26
CA ASN A 62 5.49 -22.21 -8.32
C ASN A 62 4.04 -21.84 -8.70
N SER A 63 3.59 -20.61 -8.39
CA SER A 63 2.24 -20.11 -8.73
C SER A 63 1.11 -21.04 -8.22
N TYR A 64 1.21 -21.55 -7.00
CA TYR A 64 0.11 -22.30 -6.39
C TYR A 64 -1.05 -21.40 -5.99
N ASP A 65 -0.72 -20.18 -5.53
CA ASP A 65 -1.69 -19.17 -5.09
C ASP A 65 -1.37 -17.83 -5.72
N ALA A 66 -2.40 -17.17 -6.16
CA ALA A 66 -2.38 -15.81 -6.65
C ALA A 66 -3.27 -14.92 -5.78
N TRP A 67 -2.75 -13.78 -5.35
CA TRP A 67 -3.41 -12.85 -4.45
C TRP A 67 -3.35 -11.43 -4.97
N PHE A 68 -4.37 -10.67 -4.70
CA PHE A 68 -4.31 -9.23 -4.70
C PHE A 68 -5.10 -8.68 -3.52
N ALA A 69 -4.44 -7.90 -2.66
CA ALA A 69 -5.06 -7.14 -1.59
C ALA A 69 -4.95 -5.66 -1.91
N GLY A 70 -6.07 -4.95 -1.92
CA GLY A 70 -6.07 -3.53 -2.25
C GLY A 70 -7.29 -2.79 -1.70
N TYR A 71 -7.21 -1.48 -1.77
CA TYR A 71 -8.28 -0.58 -1.34
C TYR A 71 -8.34 0.67 -2.22
N ALA A 72 -9.52 1.30 -2.22
CA ALA A 72 -9.76 2.63 -2.77
C ALA A 72 -10.93 3.27 -2.01
N GLY A 73 -10.85 4.57 -1.72
CA GLY A 73 -11.82 5.22 -0.86
C GLY A 73 -11.84 4.59 0.53
N ARG A 74 -13.00 4.15 0.94
CA ARG A 74 -13.25 3.43 2.20
C ARG A 74 -13.39 1.93 2.04
N LEU A 75 -13.26 1.44 0.82
CA LEU A 75 -13.46 0.03 0.48
C LEU A 75 -12.11 -0.68 0.38
N ALA A 76 -12.00 -1.83 1.04
CA ALA A 76 -10.91 -2.77 0.90
C ALA A 76 -11.43 -4.12 0.43
N ALA A 77 -10.71 -4.72 -0.52
CA ALA A 77 -11.05 -6.03 -1.04
C ALA A 77 -9.79 -6.87 -1.23
N VAL A 78 -9.92 -8.16 -0.96
CA VAL A 78 -8.87 -9.15 -1.16
C VAL A 78 -9.41 -10.22 -2.09
N GLY A 79 -8.68 -10.47 -3.17
CA GLY A 79 -8.93 -11.57 -4.07
C GLY A 79 -7.88 -12.66 -3.93
N TRP A 80 -8.31 -13.89 -4.03
CA TRP A 80 -7.46 -15.08 -4.04
C TRP A 80 -7.89 -16.02 -5.14
N MET A 81 -6.92 -16.68 -5.75
CA MET A 81 -7.12 -17.76 -6.68
C MET A 81 -6.12 -18.88 -6.38
N GLY A 82 -6.63 -20.08 -6.28
CA GLY A 82 -5.89 -21.27 -5.96
C GLY A 82 -6.76 -22.51 -6.12
N PHE A 83 -6.18 -23.68 -5.91
CA PHE A 83 -6.90 -24.95 -5.87
C PHE A 83 -6.96 -25.49 -4.43
N ASP A 84 -8.07 -26.10 -4.03
CA ASP A 84 -8.22 -26.73 -2.71
C ASP A 84 -7.15 -27.79 -2.45
N GLN A 85 -6.81 -28.57 -3.48
CA GLN A 85 -5.63 -29.41 -3.49
C GLN A 85 -4.48 -28.68 -4.15
N MET A 86 -3.39 -28.51 -3.43
CA MET A 86 -2.24 -27.72 -3.87
C MET A 86 -1.66 -28.20 -5.19
N LYS A 87 -1.87 -27.42 -6.25
CA LYS A 87 -1.28 -27.61 -7.58
C LYS A 87 -1.05 -26.27 -8.25
N PRO A 88 -0.07 -26.16 -9.17
CA PRO A 88 0.21 -24.91 -9.86
C PRO A 88 -1.01 -24.41 -10.66
N LEU A 89 -1.25 -23.09 -10.62
CA LEU A 89 -2.27 -22.43 -11.44
C LEU A 89 -1.91 -22.42 -12.93
N GLY A 90 -0.62 -22.51 -13.24
CA GLY A 90 -0.09 -22.50 -14.60
C GLY A 90 1.25 -21.76 -14.69
N ASN A 91 1.86 -21.78 -15.88
CA ASN A 91 3.12 -21.09 -16.11
C ASN A 91 2.92 -19.57 -16.12
N ARG A 92 3.68 -18.85 -15.27
CA ARG A 92 3.66 -17.40 -15.13
C ARG A 92 2.33 -16.82 -14.62
N GLU A 93 1.47 -17.64 -14.03
CA GLU A 93 0.24 -17.16 -13.41
C GLU A 93 0.57 -16.45 -12.10
N THR A 94 0.16 -15.19 -12.00
CA THR A 94 0.51 -14.29 -10.88
C THR A 94 -0.70 -13.55 -10.35
N GLY A 95 -0.59 -13.02 -9.15
CA GLY A 95 -1.62 -12.15 -8.58
C GLY A 95 -1.95 -10.93 -9.47
N GLY A 96 -0.93 -10.36 -10.13
CA GLY A 96 -1.10 -9.25 -11.07
C GLY A 96 -1.75 -9.65 -12.41
N GLY A 97 -1.57 -10.91 -12.82
CA GLY A 97 -2.16 -11.45 -14.05
C GLY A 97 -3.57 -11.95 -13.87
N LEU A 98 -3.83 -12.72 -12.82
CA LEU A 98 -5.12 -13.41 -12.60
C LEU A 98 -6.05 -12.62 -11.71
N VAL A 99 -5.62 -12.24 -10.50
CA VAL A 99 -6.52 -11.73 -9.46
C VAL A 99 -6.75 -10.24 -9.60
N LEU A 100 -5.72 -9.48 -9.95
CA LEU A 100 -5.83 -8.02 -10.11
C LEU A 100 -6.92 -7.61 -11.12
N PRO A 101 -7.07 -8.23 -12.31
CA PRO A 101 -8.17 -7.91 -13.21
C PRO A 101 -9.55 -8.11 -12.60
N ILE A 102 -9.75 -9.19 -11.86
CA ILE A 102 -11.03 -9.50 -11.19
C ILE A 102 -11.31 -8.43 -10.11
N TRP A 103 -10.29 -8.10 -9.32
CA TRP A 103 -10.37 -7.03 -8.32
C TRP A 103 -10.74 -5.68 -8.96
N VAL A 104 -10.15 -5.36 -10.11
CA VAL A 104 -10.46 -4.12 -10.84
C VAL A 104 -11.92 -4.06 -11.28
N GLU A 105 -12.46 -5.15 -11.84
CA GLU A 105 -13.87 -5.18 -12.26
C GLU A 105 -14.80 -5.03 -11.05
N TYR A 106 -14.54 -5.76 -9.97
CA TYR A 106 -15.29 -5.60 -8.73
C TYR A 106 -15.27 -4.14 -8.22
N MET A 107 -14.07 -3.52 -8.18
CA MET A 107 -13.92 -2.16 -7.68
C MET A 107 -14.58 -1.12 -8.58
N LYS A 108 -14.67 -1.34 -9.89
CA LYS A 108 -15.42 -0.47 -10.80
C LYS A 108 -16.88 -0.36 -10.38
N ASP A 109 -17.49 -1.50 -10.06
CA ASP A 109 -18.92 -1.55 -9.72
C ASP A 109 -19.21 -0.91 -8.36
N VAL A 110 -18.38 -1.21 -7.35
CA VAL A 110 -18.63 -0.75 -5.97
C VAL A 110 -18.16 0.68 -5.69
N LEU A 111 -17.34 1.27 -6.56
CA LEU A 111 -16.80 2.63 -6.40
C LEU A 111 -17.59 3.70 -7.18
N VAL A 112 -18.69 3.35 -7.82
CA VAL A 112 -19.47 4.28 -8.70
C VAL A 112 -19.80 5.58 -7.97
N ASP A 113 -20.30 5.49 -6.74
CA ASP A 113 -20.74 6.64 -5.93
C ASP A 113 -19.76 6.97 -4.79
N GLU A 114 -18.60 6.32 -4.76
CA GLU A 114 -17.59 6.54 -3.73
C GLU A 114 -16.57 7.60 -4.18
N PRO A 115 -16.57 8.81 -3.60
CA PRO A 115 -15.62 9.85 -3.96
C PRO A 115 -14.20 9.45 -3.54
N PRO A 116 -13.16 9.93 -4.28
CA PRO A 116 -11.78 9.70 -3.87
C PRO A 116 -11.49 10.28 -2.49
N TYR A 117 -10.90 9.47 -1.62
CA TYR A 117 -10.52 9.88 -0.28
C TYR A 117 -9.19 10.65 -0.30
N LYS A 118 -9.20 11.90 0.14
CA LYS A 118 -7.98 12.71 0.26
C LYS A 118 -7.31 12.43 1.61
N ARG A 119 -6.15 11.79 1.60
CA ARG A 119 -5.33 11.61 2.80
C ARG A 119 -4.58 12.89 3.12
N ILE A 120 -4.61 13.29 4.39
CA ILE A 120 -3.87 14.44 4.89
C ILE A 120 -2.54 13.95 5.42
N GLN A 121 -1.45 14.57 4.99
CA GLN A 121 -0.12 14.28 5.53
C GLN A 121 -0.04 14.76 6.98
N PRO A 122 0.31 13.87 7.94
CA PRO A 122 0.54 14.27 9.31
C PRO A 122 1.73 15.25 9.41
N SER A 123 1.64 16.23 10.32
CA SER A 123 2.72 17.21 10.53
C SER A 123 4.03 16.57 11.02
N SER A 124 3.95 15.38 11.61
CA SER A 124 5.07 14.56 12.06
C SER A 124 5.70 13.71 10.96
N VAL A 125 5.23 13.82 9.70
CA VAL A 125 5.82 13.17 8.53
C VAL A 125 6.33 14.23 7.57
N VAL A 126 7.55 14.07 7.10
CA VAL A 126 8.22 15.00 6.18
C VAL A 126 8.60 14.30 4.90
N LEU A 127 8.62 15.06 3.80
CA LEU A 127 9.04 14.57 2.48
C LEU A 127 10.45 15.08 2.20
N ILE A 128 11.42 14.18 2.01
CA ILE A 128 12.82 14.50 1.68
C ILE A 128 13.21 13.66 0.47
N ASN A 129 13.68 14.33 -0.59
CA ASN A 129 14.13 13.68 -1.81
C ASN A 129 13.13 12.65 -2.40
N GLY A 130 11.82 12.94 -2.31
CA GLY A 130 10.76 12.08 -2.81
C GLY A 130 10.34 10.93 -1.89
N ASN A 131 10.96 10.79 -0.70
CA ASN A 131 10.62 9.79 0.29
C ASN A 131 10.04 10.41 1.56
N TYR A 132 9.10 9.71 2.20
CA TYR A 132 8.51 10.13 3.46
C TYR A 132 9.24 9.53 4.65
N TYR A 133 9.51 10.38 5.64
CA TYR A 133 10.20 10.03 6.88
C TYR A 133 9.42 10.56 8.08
N TYR A 134 9.56 9.92 9.23
CA TYR A 134 9.10 10.52 10.48
C TYR A 134 10.03 11.68 10.87
N ALA A 135 9.45 12.82 11.23
CA ALA A 135 10.20 14.02 11.53
C ALA A 135 11.17 13.86 12.73
N ASP A 136 10.81 12.98 13.66
CA ASP A 136 11.62 12.65 14.85
C ASP A 136 12.74 11.63 14.57
N SER A 137 12.69 10.93 13.44
CA SER A 137 13.71 9.96 13.03
C SER A 137 14.81 10.57 12.16
N ILE A 138 14.73 11.87 11.86
CA ILE A 138 15.69 12.53 11.00
C ILE A 138 16.70 13.26 11.86
N ASP A 139 17.97 12.91 11.71
CA ASP A 139 19.09 13.66 12.30
C ASP A 139 19.08 15.11 11.78
N GLN A 140 19.42 16.07 12.64
CA GLN A 140 19.47 17.49 12.28
C GLN A 140 20.36 17.77 11.07
N SER A 141 21.40 16.96 10.86
CA SER A 141 22.30 17.07 9.70
C SER A 141 21.58 16.86 8.35
N VAL A 142 20.45 16.14 8.34
CA VAL A 142 19.63 15.89 7.13
C VAL A 142 18.62 17.03 6.90
N ARG A 143 18.25 17.77 7.95
CA ARG A 143 17.29 18.89 7.87
C ARG A 143 17.90 20.12 7.18
N ASP A 144 19.21 20.26 7.25
CA ASP A 144 19.95 21.43 6.74
C ASP A 144 20.43 21.28 5.28
N VAL A 145 20.02 20.21 4.59
CA VAL A 145 20.31 20.08 3.14
C VAL A 145 19.37 21.02 2.38
N PRO A 146 19.88 22.11 1.79
CA PRO A 146 19.05 23.06 1.06
C PRO A 146 18.40 22.38 -0.15
N LEU A 147 17.08 22.53 -0.28
CA LEU A 147 16.25 21.97 -1.37
C LEU A 147 16.66 22.41 -2.79
N ASN A 148 17.65 23.30 -2.93
CA ASN A 148 18.14 23.87 -4.18
C ASN A 148 19.61 23.53 -4.48
N GLY A 149 20.16 22.52 -3.89
CA GLY A 149 21.60 22.32 -3.95
C GLY A 149 22.04 21.17 -4.79
N LYS A 150 22.95 21.43 -5.67
CA LYS A 150 23.96 20.47 -6.11
C LYS A 150 24.55 19.86 -4.84
N VAL A 151 24.30 18.60 -4.60
CA VAL A 151 24.94 17.83 -3.54
C VAL A 151 26.44 17.82 -3.89
N GLY A 152 27.24 18.60 -3.16
CA GLY A 152 28.66 18.38 -3.13
C GLY A 152 28.87 16.95 -2.64
N GLU A 153 29.62 16.17 -3.40
CA GLU A 153 30.03 14.81 -3.06
C GLU A 153 30.73 14.80 -1.69
N LYS A 154 29.96 14.63 -0.64
CA LYS A 154 30.44 14.05 0.61
C LYS A 154 29.83 12.64 0.67
N ASN A 155 30.73 11.68 0.53
CA ASN A 155 30.44 10.26 0.74
C ASN A 155 29.61 10.09 2.01
N LEU A 156 28.32 9.88 1.84
CA LEU A 156 27.49 9.36 2.91
C LEU A 156 27.93 7.91 3.06
N ASP A 157 28.60 7.65 4.17
CA ASP A 157 29.16 6.34 4.49
C ASP A 157 28.02 5.29 4.40
N ARG A 158 28.10 4.43 3.40
CA ARG A 158 27.10 3.36 3.14
C ARG A 158 27.03 2.36 4.30
N ASP A 159 27.97 2.44 5.24
CA ASP A 159 28.06 1.51 6.36
C ASP A 159 27.12 1.87 7.51
N ILE A 160 26.71 3.15 7.65
CA ILE A 160 25.77 3.55 8.72
C ILE A 160 24.34 3.04 8.47
N LEU A 161 23.96 2.82 7.21
CA LEU A 161 22.62 2.31 6.87
C LEU A 161 22.50 0.79 7.02
N ARG A 162 23.60 0.07 7.12
CA ARG A 162 23.61 -1.39 7.23
C ARG A 162 23.31 -1.89 8.63
N ASP A 163 23.71 -1.12 9.65
CA ASP A 163 23.60 -1.54 11.06
C ASP A 163 22.24 -1.18 11.71
N GLN A 164 21.33 -0.53 10.99
CA GLN A 164 20.01 -0.15 11.50
C GLN A 164 18.83 -0.92 10.86
N ILE A 165 19.09 -1.88 9.98
CA ILE A 165 18.02 -2.63 9.24
C ILE A 165 18.00 -4.13 9.60
N PHE A 166 18.83 -4.60 10.54
CA PHE A 166 18.76 -5.98 11.03
C PHE A 166 18.63 -6.04 12.54
#